data_037c366be2f6cc37ec9b0840a55c936b
#
_entry.id   037c366be2f6cc37ec9b0840a55c936b
#
_cell.length_a   1.000
_cell.length_b   1.000
_cell.length_c   1.000
_cell.angle_alpha   90.00
_cell.angle_beta   90.00
_cell.angle_gamma   90.00
#
_symmetry.space_group_name_H-M   'P 1'
#
loop_
_entity.id
_entity.type
_entity.pdbx_description
1 polymer ?
#
loop_
_entity_poly.entity_id
_entity_poly.type
_entity_poly.pdbx_seq_one_letter_code
_entity_poly.pdbx_strand_id
1 'polypeptide(L)'
;MIQYDETLYFYLLIIIPVIVVLYLLVLVWKKRTQKKFANTDLLKRLTPNRSYNKAGIKLIVFILALALLIIGLVNPKIGTKLETVKREGVDIVFAVDVSKSMLAEDIAPNRLEKAKRLVSEIINQLASDRIGIIAYAGQAYPQLPITTDYGAAKMFLQGMNTDMLTSQGTAIDQAIELATTFYDDAEQTNRVLFIISDGEDHSEGSTLDAVEDAVDEGIIIYTIGVGKEKGAPIPIKRNGILESLKKDSQGETVITKLNESILVDIANEGEGQYIDGSNTDVAVEFIKEELLKMDKKEFEAKQFAEYKDQFQWFIGGALLLLFLDIFILDRKTSWLKKLNLFNEKRNE
;
A
#
# COMPACT_ATOMS: atom_id res chain seq x y z
N MET A 1 -20.30 5.42 -1.56
CA MET A 1 -20.74 4.02 -1.62
C MET A 1 -20.87 3.52 -0.19
N ILE A 2 -21.95 2.81 0.17
CA ILE A 2 -22.09 2.24 1.51
C ILE A 2 -21.56 0.82 1.44
N GLN A 3 -20.64 0.48 2.33
CA GLN A 3 -20.11 -0.87 2.49
C GLN A 3 -20.47 -1.37 3.89
N TYR A 4 -20.79 -2.65 4.01
CA TYR A 4 -21.08 -3.30 5.29
C TYR A 4 -19.89 -4.16 5.70
N ASP A 5 -19.41 -3.99 6.93
CA ASP A 5 -18.23 -4.72 7.42
C ASP A 5 -18.57 -6.20 7.66
N GLU A 6 -19.63 -6.42 8.42
CA GLU A 6 -20.03 -7.74 8.92
C GLU A 6 -21.46 -8.10 8.50
N THR A 7 -21.63 -8.54 7.26
CA THR A 7 -22.96 -8.89 6.72
C THR A 7 -23.64 -10.07 7.43
N LEU A 8 -22.88 -10.90 8.13
CA LEU A 8 -23.38 -12.07 8.85
C LEU A 8 -24.37 -11.70 9.95
N TYR A 9 -24.21 -10.53 10.57
CA TYR A 9 -25.13 -10.06 11.62
C TYR A 9 -26.53 -9.71 11.13
N PHE A 10 -26.77 -9.58 9.81
CA PHE A 10 -28.14 -9.44 9.30
C PHE A 10 -29.05 -10.64 9.64
N TYR A 11 -28.48 -11.83 9.84
CA TYR A 11 -29.26 -13.00 10.28
C TYR A 11 -29.89 -12.79 11.65
N LEU A 12 -29.34 -11.92 12.51
CA LEU A 12 -29.93 -11.59 13.81
C LEU A 12 -31.27 -10.88 13.68
N LEU A 13 -31.62 -10.30 12.53
CA LEU A 13 -32.96 -9.73 12.28
C LEU A 13 -34.07 -10.78 12.39
N ILE A 14 -33.77 -12.07 12.23
CA ILE A 14 -34.70 -13.19 12.43
C ILE A 14 -35.22 -13.24 13.88
N ILE A 15 -34.48 -12.69 14.84
CA ILE A 15 -34.90 -12.60 16.24
C ILE A 15 -36.17 -11.72 16.39
N ILE A 16 -36.30 -10.69 15.56
CA ILE A 16 -37.44 -9.76 15.62
C ILE A 16 -38.78 -10.46 15.42
N PRO A 17 -39.04 -11.20 14.33
CA PRO A 17 -40.29 -11.93 14.17
C PRO A 17 -40.52 -12.99 15.26
N VAL A 18 -39.44 -13.62 15.76
CA VAL A 18 -39.57 -14.56 16.88
C VAL A 18 -40.10 -13.86 18.14
N ILE A 19 -39.55 -12.68 18.49
CA ILE A 19 -40.02 -11.86 19.62
C ILE A 19 -41.50 -11.46 19.43
N VAL A 20 -41.88 -11.04 18.21
CA VAL A 20 -43.29 -10.68 17.89
C VAL A 20 -44.23 -11.87 18.10
N VAL A 21 -43.87 -13.04 17.60
CA VAL A 21 -44.64 -14.27 17.76
C VAL A 21 -44.79 -14.64 19.24
N LEU A 22 -43.68 -14.62 20.00
CA LEU A 22 -43.71 -14.88 21.43
C LEU A 22 -44.59 -13.89 22.18
N TYR A 23 -44.52 -12.62 21.84
CA TYR A 23 -45.39 -11.59 22.43
C TYR A 23 -46.85 -11.86 22.15
N LEU A 24 -47.23 -12.22 20.90
CA LEU A 24 -48.61 -12.57 20.52
C LEU A 24 -49.10 -13.80 21.28
N LEU A 25 -48.26 -14.83 21.42
CA LEU A 25 -48.58 -16.02 22.22
C LEU A 25 -48.82 -15.66 23.69
N VAL A 26 -48.00 -14.81 24.29
CA VAL A 26 -48.18 -14.31 25.65
C VAL A 26 -49.48 -13.51 25.78
N LEU A 27 -49.82 -12.69 24.81
CA LEU A 27 -51.08 -11.95 24.81
C LEU A 27 -52.31 -12.89 24.77
N VAL A 28 -52.27 -13.90 23.90
CA VAL A 28 -53.35 -14.91 23.81
C VAL A 28 -53.45 -15.70 25.12
N TRP A 29 -52.27 -16.13 25.65
CA TRP A 29 -52.27 -16.84 26.92
C TRP A 29 -52.82 -15.97 28.07
N LYS A 30 -52.38 -14.72 28.21
CA LYS A 30 -52.91 -13.77 29.20
C LYS A 30 -54.42 -13.57 29.07
N LYS A 31 -54.96 -13.39 27.86
CA LYS A 31 -56.41 -13.27 27.62
C LYS A 31 -57.15 -14.53 28.03
N ARG A 32 -56.64 -15.72 27.71
CA ARG A 32 -57.26 -17.01 28.08
C ARG A 32 -57.25 -17.20 29.60
N THR A 33 -56.14 -16.90 30.27
CA THR A 33 -56.03 -17.03 31.73
C THR A 33 -56.94 -16.02 32.47
N GLN A 34 -56.99 -14.78 31.99
CA GLN A 34 -57.88 -13.74 32.54
C GLN A 34 -59.34 -14.14 32.45
N LYS A 35 -59.80 -14.72 31.35
CA LYS A 35 -61.18 -15.24 31.18
C LYS A 35 -61.52 -16.39 32.14
N LYS A 36 -60.51 -17.19 32.52
CA LYS A 36 -60.68 -18.28 33.50
C LYS A 36 -60.76 -17.75 34.94
N PHE A 37 -60.10 -16.62 35.24
CA PHE A 37 -59.98 -16.07 36.57
C PHE A 37 -61.17 -15.19 36.98
N ALA A 38 -61.70 -14.32 36.07
CA ALA A 38 -62.82 -13.44 36.38
C ALA A 38 -63.53 -12.96 35.13
N ASN A 39 -64.77 -12.48 35.30
CA ASN A 39 -65.52 -11.87 34.22
C ASN A 39 -64.80 -10.58 33.72
N THR A 40 -64.72 -10.39 32.39
CA THR A 40 -63.98 -9.31 31.74
C THR A 40 -64.37 -7.92 32.20
N ASP A 41 -65.68 -7.70 32.54
CA ASP A 41 -66.18 -6.43 33.02
C ASP A 41 -65.76 -6.10 34.46
N LEU A 42 -65.68 -7.11 35.33
CA LEU A 42 -65.14 -6.98 36.68
C LEU A 42 -63.65 -6.65 36.62
N LEU A 43 -62.87 -7.29 35.74
CA LEU A 43 -61.45 -7.03 35.57
C LEU A 43 -61.19 -5.60 35.07
N LYS A 44 -61.99 -5.06 34.16
CA LYS A 44 -61.92 -3.67 33.71
C LYS A 44 -62.17 -2.66 34.85
N ARG A 45 -63.11 -2.95 35.73
CA ARG A 45 -63.39 -2.14 36.94
C ARG A 45 -62.27 -2.17 37.95
N LEU A 46 -61.62 -3.34 38.14
CA LEU A 46 -60.49 -3.51 39.05
C LEU A 46 -59.19 -2.91 38.54
N THR A 47 -59.05 -2.71 37.23
CA THR A 47 -57.82 -2.16 36.61
C THR A 47 -58.06 -0.90 35.80
N PRO A 48 -58.62 0.18 36.34
CA PRO A 48 -59.07 1.36 35.60
C PRO A 48 -57.90 2.16 34.95
N ASN A 49 -56.70 1.99 35.53
CA ASN A 49 -55.52 2.73 35.08
C ASN A 49 -54.62 1.95 34.11
N ARG A 50 -55.04 0.75 33.66
CA ARG A 50 -54.26 -0.04 32.70
C ARG A 50 -54.48 0.47 31.29
N SER A 51 -53.37 0.70 30.54
CA SER A 51 -53.43 1.04 29.11
C SER A 51 -53.01 -0.16 28.26
N TYR A 52 -53.87 -0.61 27.36
CA TYR A 52 -53.57 -1.72 26.44
C TYR A 52 -52.65 -1.28 25.29
N ASN A 53 -52.76 -0.03 24.84
CA ASN A 53 -51.99 0.50 23.71
C ASN A 53 -50.53 0.76 24.07
N LYS A 54 -50.25 1.12 25.34
CA LYS A 54 -48.85 1.39 25.75
C LYS A 54 -47.97 0.17 25.74
N ALA A 55 -48.49 -1.01 26.03
CA ALA A 55 -47.77 -2.27 25.94
C ALA A 55 -47.33 -2.58 24.48
N GLY A 56 -48.22 -2.25 23.50
CA GLY A 56 -47.87 -2.36 22.08
C GLY A 56 -46.80 -1.34 21.64
N ILE A 57 -46.93 -0.07 22.09
CA ILE A 57 -45.94 0.97 21.82
C ILE A 57 -44.56 0.57 22.40
N LYS A 58 -44.54 0.04 23.63
CA LYS A 58 -43.33 -0.43 24.26
C LYS A 58 -42.62 -1.54 23.47
N LEU A 59 -43.40 -2.50 22.94
CA LEU A 59 -42.89 -3.53 22.05
C LEU A 59 -42.26 -2.92 20.78
N ILE A 60 -42.96 -1.95 20.15
CA ILE A 60 -42.45 -1.28 18.93
C ILE A 60 -41.14 -0.56 19.19
N VAL A 61 -41.03 0.20 20.30
CA VAL A 61 -39.81 0.91 20.69
C VAL A 61 -38.70 -0.08 20.93
N PHE A 62 -38.97 -1.19 21.63
CA PHE A 62 -37.99 -2.24 21.87
C PHE A 62 -37.49 -2.90 20.57
N ILE A 63 -38.39 -3.22 19.64
CA ILE A 63 -38.04 -3.79 18.34
C ILE A 63 -37.19 -2.81 17.52
N LEU A 64 -37.55 -1.53 17.50
CA LEU A 64 -36.75 -0.50 16.81
C LEU A 64 -35.37 -0.36 17.41
N ALA A 65 -35.26 -0.36 18.76
CA ALA A 65 -33.98 -0.32 19.43
C ALA A 65 -33.13 -1.54 19.09
N LEU A 66 -33.73 -2.74 19.08
CA LEU A 66 -33.06 -3.98 18.71
C LEU A 66 -32.59 -3.95 17.24
N ALA A 67 -33.44 -3.46 16.34
CA ALA A 67 -33.09 -3.32 14.91
C ALA A 67 -31.88 -2.37 14.73
N LEU A 68 -31.88 -1.22 15.43
CA LEU A 68 -30.76 -0.27 15.40
C LEU A 68 -29.47 -0.89 15.97
N LEU A 69 -29.57 -1.69 17.03
CA LEU A 69 -28.40 -2.42 17.57
C LEU A 69 -27.83 -3.41 16.56
N ILE A 70 -28.71 -4.16 15.88
CA ILE A 70 -28.27 -5.12 14.84
C ILE A 70 -27.59 -4.39 13.67
N ILE A 71 -28.17 -3.25 13.22
CA ILE A 71 -27.54 -2.44 12.18
C ILE A 71 -26.21 -1.86 12.65
N GLY A 72 -26.12 -1.46 13.92
CA GLY A 72 -24.85 -1.04 14.53
C GLY A 72 -23.79 -2.14 14.53
N LEU A 73 -24.16 -3.41 14.78
CA LEU A 73 -23.26 -4.55 14.71
C LEU A 73 -22.78 -4.86 13.28
N VAL A 74 -23.63 -4.63 12.27
CA VAL A 74 -23.27 -4.75 10.85
C VAL A 74 -22.23 -3.70 10.43
N ASN A 75 -22.09 -2.63 11.22
CA ASN A 75 -21.15 -1.53 11.00
C ASN A 75 -21.19 -0.97 9.58
N PRO A 76 -22.24 -0.20 9.20
CA PRO A 76 -22.28 0.45 7.90
C PRO A 76 -21.17 1.48 7.81
N LYS A 77 -20.28 1.32 6.81
CA LYS A 77 -19.18 2.21 6.49
C LYS A 77 -19.58 3.13 5.34
N ILE A 78 -19.38 4.41 5.51
CA ILE A 78 -19.59 5.40 4.46
C ILE A 78 -18.23 5.89 3.99
N GLY A 79 -17.90 5.63 2.72
CA GLY A 79 -16.72 6.20 2.07
C GLY A 79 -16.97 7.69 1.82
N THR A 80 -16.27 8.55 2.55
CA THR A 80 -16.52 10.00 2.53
C THR A 80 -15.54 10.79 1.69
N LYS A 81 -14.35 10.28 1.43
CA LYS A 81 -13.37 10.94 0.54
C LYS A 81 -12.38 9.91 -0.02
N LEU A 82 -12.05 10.08 -1.28
CA LEU A 82 -10.78 9.66 -1.81
C LEU A 82 -9.76 10.67 -1.28
N GLU A 83 -9.01 10.34 -0.25
CA GLU A 83 -7.84 11.14 0.10
C GLU A 83 -6.73 10.73 -0.85
N THR A 84 -6.42 11.61 -1.80
CA THR A 84 -5.15 11.60 -2.50
C THR A 84 -4.09 11.94 -1.47
N VAL A 85 -3.36 10.95 -1.02
CA VAL A 85 -2.14 11.20 -0.24
C VAL A 85 -1.13 11.74 -1.24
N LYS A 86 -0.92 13.04 -1.22
CA LYS A 86 0.16 13.67 -1.97
C LYS A 86 1.47 13.20 -1.34
N ARG A 87 2.30 12.57 -2.14
CA ARG A 87 3.67 12.22 -1.77
C ARG A 87 4.61 13.13 -2.53
N GLU A 88 5.65 13.60 -1.89
CA GLU A 88 6.73 14.33 -2.50
C GLU A 88 7.93 13.39 -2.63
N GLY A 89 8.47 13.27 -3.81
CA GLY A 89 9.60 12.38 -4.07
C GLY A 89 10.28 12.64 -5.40
N VAL A 90 11.30 11.83 -5.67
CA VAL A 90 12.12 11.82 -6.87
C VAL A 90 11.91 10.48 -7.58
N ASP A 91 11.99 10.46 -8.91
CA ASP A 91 12.00 9.24 -9.69
C ASP A 91 13.43 8.77 -9.91
N ILE A 92 13.74 7.60 -9.39
CA ILE A 92 15.09 7.05 -9.39
C ILE A 92 15.09 5.76 -10.22
N VAL A 93 15.95 5.69 -11.21
CA VAL A 93 16.21 4.45 -11.95
C VAL A 93 17.62 3.95 -11.62
N PHE A 94 17.72 2.70 -11.25
CA PHE A 94 18.99 2.00 -11.04
C PHE A 94 19.29 1.12 -12.26
N ALA A 95 20.30 1.46 -13.03
CA ALA A 95 20.87 0.63 -14.09
C ALA A 95 22.03 -0.18 -13.50
N VAL A 96 21.82 -1.49 -13.36
CA VAL A 96 22.80 -2.40 -12.74
C VAL A 96 23.46 -3.24 -13.81
N ASP A 97 24.79 -3.15 -13.88
CA ASP A 97 25.62 -3.98 -14.74
C ASP A 97 25.60 -5.44 -14.26
N VAL A 98 25.18 -6.33 -15.13
CA VAL A 98 25.17 -7.79 -14.90
C VAL A 98 26.10 -8.53 -15.87
N SER A 99 27.07 -7.83 -16.46
CA SER A 99 28.10 -8.42 -17.31
C SER A 99 28.99 -9.40 -16.56
N LYS A 100 29.75 -10.21 -17.28
CA LYS A 100 30.62 -11.23 -16.66
C LYS A 100 31.76 -10.64 -15.84
N SER A 101 32.22 -9.41 -16.14
CA SER A 101 33.26 -8.70 -15.36
C SER A 101 32.81 -8.47 -13.92
N MET A 102 31.48 -8.32 -13.69
CA MET A 102 30.89 -8.13 -12.37
C MET A 102 30.98 -9.39 -11.45
N LEU A 103 31.48 -10.52 -11.96
CA LEU A 103 31.83 -11.69 -11.14
C LEU A 103 33.20 -11.57 -10.49
N ALA A 104 34.01 -10.57 -10.85
CA ALA A 104 35.34 -10.37 -10.25
C ALA A 104 35.26 -10.18 -8.74
N GLU A 105 36.24 -10.75 -8.02
CA GLU A 105 36.29 -10.81 -6.56
C GLU A 105 37.31 -9.87 -5.95
N ASP A 106 37.64 -8.78 -6.62
CA ASP A 106 38.50 -7.71 -6.09
C ASP A 106 37.81 -6.90 -4.98
N ILE A 107 36.48 -6.94 -4.95
CA ILE A 107 35.63 -6.46 -3.85
C ILE A 107 34.76 -7.64 -3.36
N ALA A 108 34.71 -7.85 -2.04
CA ALA A 108 33.94 -8.96 -1.46
C ALA A 108 32.43 -8.72 -1.47
N PRO A 109 31.62 -9.74 -1.76
CA PRO A 109 31.98 -11.08 -2.18
C PRO A 109 32.36 -11.16 -3.68
N ASN A 110 31.75 -10.32 -4.53
CA ASN A 110 32.08 -9.97 -5.90
C ASN A 110 31.47 -8.61 -6.22
N ARG A 111 31.77 -8.03 -7.39
CA ARG A 111 31.28 -6.70 -7.79
C ARG A 111 29.74 -6.65 -7.87
N LEU A 112 29.09 -7.66 -8.47
CA LEU A 112 27.63 -7.69 -8.60
C LEU A 112 26.92 -7.77 -7.24
N GLU A 113 27.34 -8.64 -6.35
CA GLU A 113 26.74 -8.75 -5.02
C GLU A 113 26.98 -7.48 -4.19
N LYS A 114 28.12 -6.82 -4.39
CA LYS A 114 28.41 -5.52 -3.79
C LYS A 114 27.47 -4.44 -4.32
N ALA A 115 27.24 -4.38 -5.65
CA ALA A 115 26.31 -3.47 -6.30
C ALA A 115 24.89 -3.68 -5.79
N LYS A 116 24.41 -4.93 -5.75
CA LYS A 116 23.08 -5.29 -5.23
C LYS A 116 22.90 -4.86 -3.77
N ARG A 117 23.91 -5.07 -2.94
CA ARG A 117 23.89 -4.63 -1.55
C ARG A 117 23.79 -3.11 -1.45
N LEU A 118 24.62 -2.39 -2.21
CA LEU A 118 24.64 -0.93 -2.22
C LEU A 118 23.26 -0.36 -2.62
N VAL A 119 22.70 -0.83 -3.73
CA VAL A 119 21.34 -0.41 -4.16
C VAL A 119 20.29 -0.76 -3.11
N SER A 120 20.37 -1.95 -2.49
CA SER A 120 19.44 -2.33 -1.41
C SER A 120 19.53 -1.39 -0.20
N GLU A 121 20.73 -0.94 0.18
CA GLU A 121 20.92 0.01 1.28
C GLU A 121 20.43 1.42 0.89
N ILE A 122 20.63 1.86 -0.36
CA ILE A 122 20.03 3.11 -0.84
C ILE A 122 18.51 3.03 -0.73
N ILE A 123 17.88 1.96 -1.23
CA ILE A 123 16.42 1.75 -1.16
C ILE A 123 15.93 1.80 0.30
N ASN A 124 16.71 1.33 1.27
CA ASN A 124 16.36 1.40 2.69
C ASN A 124 16.29 2.84 3.23
N GLN A 125 17.00 3.78 2.62
CA GLN A 125 17.01 5.19 3.05
C GLN A 125 15.91 6.02 2.37
N LEU A 126 15.29 5.50 1.31
CA LEU A 126 14.20 6.18 0.60
C LEU A 126 12.91 6.11 1.41
N ALA A 127 12.13 7.20 1.42
CA ALA A 127 10.88 7.28 2.18
C ALA A 127 9.64 7.38 1.28
N SER A 128 9.72 8.19 0.22
CA SER A 128 8.57 8.49 -0.64
C SER A 128 8.92 8.44 -2.12
N ASP A 129 10.19 8.23 -2.45
CA ASP A 129 10.70 8.23 -3.82
C ASP A 129 10.20 7.01 -4.60
N ARG A 130 10.09 7.12 -5.92
CA ARG A 130 9.75 6.00 -6.80
C ARG A 130 11.03 5.42 -7.38
N ILE A 131 11.06 4.11 -7.55
CA ILE A 131 12.26 3.43 -8.05
C ILE A 131 11.93 2.50 -9.22
N GLY A 132 12.79 2.52 -10.23
CA GLY A 132 12.83 1.59 -11.34
C GLY A 132 14.16 0.84 -11.36
N ILE A 133 14.21 -0.33 -11.99
CA ILE A 133 15.42 -1.13 -12.09
C ILE A 133 15.60 -1.63 -13.52
N ILE A 134 16.80 -1.42 -14.04
CA ILE A 134 17.29 -1.91 -15.33
C ILE A 134 18.47 -2.84 -15.07
N ALA A 135 18.51 -3.98 -15.74
CA ALA A 135 19.70 -4.82 -15.83
C ALA A 135 20.32 -4.65 -17.21
N TYR A 136 21.61 -4.49 -17.31
CA TYR A 136 22.27 -4.39 -18.60
C TYR A 136 23.59 -5.14 -18.62
N ALA A 137 23.97 -5.57 -19.82
CA ALA A 137 25.25 -6.13 -20.19
C ALA A 137 25.51 -5.75 -21.66
N GLY A 138 25.64 -6.66 -22.60
CA GLY A 138 25.67 -6.32 -24.03
C GLY A 138 24.35 -5.77 -24.60
N GLN A 139 23.27 -5.72 -23.81
CA GLN A 139 21.97 -5.10 -24.07
C GLN A 139 21.33 -4.71 -22.75
N ALA A 140 20.39 -3.75 -22.76
CA ALA A 140 19.63 -3.33 -21.59
C ALA A 140 18.23 -3.96 -21.56
N TYR A 141 17.77 -4.35 -20.36
CA TYR A 141 16.46 -4.97 -20.15
C TYR A 141 15.76 -4.38 -18.91
N PRO A 142 14.46 -4.04 -19.03
CA PRO A 142 13.68 -3.58 -17.91
C PRO A 142 13.44 -4.71 -16.92
N GLN A 143 13.78 -4.53 -15.66
CA GLN A 143 13.51 -5.48 -14.58
C GLN A 143 12.30 -5.07 -13.76
N LEU A 144 12.19 -3.80 -13.45
CA LEU A 144 11.10 -3.26 -12.67
C LEU A 144 10.79 -1.85 -13.16
N PRO A 145 9.56 -1.57 -13.66
CA PRO A 145 9.15 -0.21 -13.97
C PRO A 145 9.06 0.63 -12.69
N ILE A 146 9.02 1.96 -12.83
CA ILE A 146 8.98 2.89 -11.70
C ILE A 146 7.79 2.57 -10.78
N THR A 147 8.09 2.35 -9.50
CA THR A 147 7.13 1.97 -8.47
C THR A 147 7.53 2.47 -7.09
N THR A 148 6.57 2.55 -6.17
CA THR A 148 6.80 2.77 -4.73
C THR A 148 6.93 1.46 -3.93
N ASP A 149 6.86 0.30 -4.58
CA ASP A 149 7.00 -1.01 -3.92
C ASP A 149 8.47 -1.40 -3.74
N TYR A 150 9.06 -0.94 -2.65
CA TYR A 150 10.45 -1.26 -2.30
C TYR A 150 10.67 -2.75 -2.01
N GLY A 151 9.62 -3.47 -1.61
CA GLY A 151 9.69 -4.91 -1.39
C GLY A 151 9.89 -5.65 -2.72
N ALA A 152 9.09 -5.33 -3.73
CA ALA A 152 9.24 -5.85 -5.08
C ALA A 152 10.62 -5.49 -5.65
N ALA A 153 11.07 -4.24 -5.50
CA ALA A 153 12.37 -3.81 -5.99
C ALA A 153 13.54 -4.62 -5.43
N LYS A 154 13.56 -4.85 -4.12
CA LYS A 154 14.58 -5.68 -3.48
C LYS A 154 14.52 -7.13 -3.95
N MET A 155 13.33 -7.67 -4.17
CA MET A 155 13.16 -9.02 -4.70
C MET A 155 13.74 -9.16 -6.11
N PHE A 156 13.43 -8.23 -7.02
CA PHE A 156 14.02 -8.22 -8.37
C PHE A 156 15.53 -8.04 -8.34
N LEU A 157 16.02 -7.10 -7.54
CA LEU A 157 17.44 -6.85 -7.37
C LEU A 157 18.20 -8.11 -6.88
N GLN A 158 17.66 -8.81 -5.88
CA GLN A 158 18.25 -10.05 -5.37
C GLN A 158 18.30 -11.16 -6.42
N GLY A 159 17.28 -11.23 -7.31
CA GLY A 159 17.20 -12.22 -8.38
C GLY A 159 18.20 -11.98 -9.52
N MET A 160 18.82 -10.80 -9.61
CA MET A 160 19.79 -10.49 -10.67
C MET A 160 21.03 -11.37 -10.60
N ASN A 161 21.46 -11.82 -11.76
CA ASN A 161 22.69 -12.59 -11.93
C ASN A 161 23.27 -12.39 -13.34
N THR A 162 24.53 -12.76 -13.53
CA THR A 162 25.24 -12.55 -14.80
C THR A 162 24.83 -13.51 -15.93
N ASP A 163 23.94 -14.45 -15.66
CA ASP A 163 23.45 -15.41 -16.66
C ASP A 163 22.06 -15.05 -17.20
N MET A 164 21.46 -13.96 -16.66
CA MET A 164 20.11 -13.55 -17.07
C MET A 164 20.08 -12.93 -18.49
N LEU A 165 21.21 -12.38 -18.95
CA LEU A 165 21.35 -11.81 -20.27
C LEU A 165 22.29 -12.68 -21.11
N THR A 166 21.85 -13.01 -22.34
CA THR A 166 22.66 -13.81 -23.26
C THR A 166 23.68 -13.00 -24.02
N SER A 167 23.43 -11.70 -24.20
CA SER A 167 24.37 -10.75 -24.84
C SER A 167 25.55 -10.48 -23.90
N GLN A 168 26.75 -10.63 -24.40
CA GLN A 168 28.00 -10.33 -23.68
C GLN A 168 28.50 -8.94 -24.05
N GLY A 169 29.17 -8.27 -23.14
CA GLY A 169 29.68 -6.91 -23.28
C GLY A 169 29.02 -5.99 -22.26
N THR A 170 29.24 -4.69 -22.43
CA THR A 170 28.65 -3.65 -21.58
C THR A 170 28.20 -2.52 -22.50
N ALA A 171 26.91 -2.31 -22.59
CA ALA A 171 26.26 -1.27 -23.42
C ALA A 171 25.59 -0.26 -22.48
N ILE A 172 26.39 0.70 -21.99
CA ILE A 172 25.92 1.75 -21.08
C ILE A 172 24.93 2.69 -21.82
N ASP A 173 25.20 2.97 -23.10
CA ASP A 173 24.33 3.75 -23.99
C ASP A 173 22.89 3.21 -23.99
N GLN A 174 22.71 1.92 -24.22
CA GLN A 174 21.38 1.30 -24.24
C GLN A 174 20.70 1.33 -22.85
N ALA A 175 21.47 1.28 -21.77
CA ALA A 175 20.90 1.41 -20.43
C ALA A 175 20.39 2.83 -20.16
N ILE A 176 21.08 3.85 -20.67
CA ILE A 176 20.66 5.25 -20.60
C ILE A 176 19.42 5.47 -21.46
N GLU A 177 19.46 5.07 -22.75
CA GLU A 177 18.30 5.14 -23.65
C GLU A 177 17.06 4.43 -23.11
N LEU A 178 17.24 3.24 -22.49
CA LEU A 178 16.12 2.55 -21.87
C LEU A 178 15.59 3.29 -20.64
N ALA A 179 16.48 3.93 -19.86
CA ALA A 179 16.08 4.67 -18.67
C ALA A 179 15.19 5.87 -19.00
N THR A 180 15.41 6.56 -20.14
CA THR A 180 14.55 7.68 -20.56
C THR A 180 13.09 7.24 -20.71
N THR A 181 12.87 6.01 -21.18
CA THR A 181 11.52 5.45 -21.35
C THR A 181 10.79 5.11 -20.05
N PHE A 182 11.48 5.14 -18.92
CA PHE A 182 10.90 4.82 -17.60
C PHE A 182 10.16 6.00 -16.99
N TYR A 183 10.56 7.23 -17.33
CA TYR A 183 10.00 8.43 -16.71
C TYR A 183 8.74 8.89 -17.46
N ASP A 184 7.74 9.31 -16.68
CA ASP A 184 6.48 9.82 -17.21
C ASP A 184 6.52 11.35 -17.30
N ASP A 185 6.34 11.91 -18.50
CA ASP A 185 6.31 13.35 -18.73
C ASP A 185 5.14 14.05 -18.04
N ALA A 186 4.04 13.32 -17.80
CA ALA A 186 2.83 13.88 -17.19
C ALA A 186 3.02 14.21 -15.70
N GLU A 187 3.92 13.52 -14.99
CA GLU A 187 4.09 13.68 -13.55
C GLU A 187 5.20 14.67 -13.14
N GLN A 188 6.04 15.12 -14.08
CA GLN A 188 7.08 16.16 -13.89
C GLN A 188 7.88 16.06 -12.59
N THR A 189 8.28 14.88 -12.18
CA THR A 189 9.18 14.66 -11.04
C THR A 189 10.63 14.92 -11.40
N ASN A 190 11.52 15.15 -10.42
CA ASN A 190 12.95 15.12 -10.72
C ASN A 190 13.36 13.69 -11.08
N ARG A 191 14.18 13.56 -12.13
CA ARG A 191 14.56 12.29 -12.74
C ARG A 191 16.02 12.02 -12.46
N VAL A 192 16.32 10.88 -11.87
CA VAL A 192 17.68 10.50 -11.49
C VAL A 192 17.97 9.11 -12.00
N LEU A 193 19.07 8.95 -12.71
CA LEU A 193 19.62 7.68 -13.14
C LEU A 193 20.91 7.37 -12.38
N PHE A 194 20.95 6.24 -11.68
CA PHE A 194 22.18 5.69 -11.11
C PHE A 194 22.68 4.54 -11.99
N ILE A 195 23.87 4.68 -12.55
CA ILE A 195 24.56 3.64 -13.32
C ILE A 195 25.58 2.97 -12.42
N ILE A 196 25.42 1.67 -12.18
CA ILE A 196 26.32 0.88 -11.34
C ILE A 196 27.10 -0.10 -12.21
N SER A 197 28.39 0.15 -12.38
CA SER A 197 29.26 -0.61 -13.27
C SER A 197 30.72 -0.63 -12.80
N ASP A 198 31.53 -1.44 -13.46
CA ASP A 198 32.98 -1.34 -13.40
C ASP A 198 33.58 -0.46 -14.53
N GLY A 199 32.72 0.13 -15.37
CA GLY A 199 33.13 1.05 -16.42
C GLY A 199 33.83 0.41 -17.62
N GLU A 200 33.80 -0.93 -17.77
CA GLU A 200 34.22 -1.58 -19.01
C GLU A 200 33.18 -1.38 -20.10
N ASP A 201 33.20 -0.22 -20.76
CA ASP A 201 32.30 0.10 -21.88
C ASP A 201 32.89 -0.33 -23.22
N HIS A 202 32.07 -0.91 -24.08
CA HIS A 202 32.44 -1.35 -25.42
C HIS A 202 31.83 -0.48 -26.51
N SER A 203 31.11 0.58 -26.14
CA SER A 203 30.33 1.47 -26.99
C SER A 203 30.96 2.85 -27.13
N GLU A 204 32.31 2.94 -27.15
CA GLU A 204 33.05 4.22 -27.19
C GLU A 204 32.45 5.21 -28.23
N GLY A 205 31.94 6.35 -27.75
CA GLY A 205 31.38 7.43 -28.56
C GLY A 205 29.84 7.54 -28.54
N SER A 206 29.09 6.42 -28.52
CA SER A 206 27.62 6.48 -28.47
C SER A 206 27.10 6.74 -27.02
N THR A 207 27.91 6.44 -26.03
CA THR A 207 27.53 6.61 -24.60
C THR A 207 27.38 8.09 -24.25
N LEU A 208 28.27 8.96 -24.70
CA LEU A 208 28.18 10.40 -24.42
C LEU A 208 27.01 11.05 -25.17
N ASP A 209 26.72 10.61 -26.39
CA ASP A 209 25.55 11.09 -27.15
C ASP A 209 24.24 10.73 -26.40
N ALA A 210 24.16 9.48 -25.86
CA ALA A 210 23.02 9.05 -25.05
C ALA A 210 22.89 9.82 -23.71
N VAL A 211 24.02 10.24 -23.12
CA VAL A 211 24.03 11.10 -21.92
C VAL A 211 23.49 12.48 -22.25
N GLU A 212 23.92 13.11 -23.36
CA GLU A 212 23.43 14.42 -23.80
C GLU A 212 21.92 14.38 -24.03
N ASP A 213 21.40 13.37 -24.74
CA ASP A 213 19.97 13.17 -24.98
C ASP A 213 19.18 13.02 -23.63
N ALA A 214 19.73 12.28 -22.67
CA ALA A 214 19.09 12.09 -21.37
C ALA A 214 19.07 13.38 -20.53
N VAL A 215 20.14 14.19 -20.58
CA VAL A 215 20.22 15.50 -19.91
C VAL A 215 19.22 16.48 -20.52
N ASP A 216 19.06 16.48 -21.85
CA ASP A 216 18.06 17.29 -22.55
C ASP A 216 16.64 16.95 -22.10
N GLU A 217 16.38 15.70 -21.68
CA GLU A 217 15.13 15.26 -21.05
C GLU A 217 15.04 15.56 -19.54
N GLY A 218 16.04 16.22 -18.96
CA GLY A 218 16.10 16.61 -17.55
C GLY A 218 16.43 15.47 -16.60
N ILE A 219 17.20 14.46 -17.05
CA ILE A 219 17.66 13.34 -16.25
C ILE A 219 19.06 13.64 -15.71
N ILE A 220 19.25 13.57 -14.40
CA ILE A 220 20.56 13.70 -13.76
C ILE A 220 21.17 12.32 -13.64
N ILE A 221 22.40 12.13 -14.12
CA ILE A 221 23.07 10.82 -14.15
C ILE A 221 24.19 10.76 -13.13
N TYR A 222 24.05 9.89 -12.16
CA TYR A 222 25.13 9.52 -11.24
C TYR A 222 25.73 8.18 -11.60
N THR A 223 27.03 8.06 -11.52
CA THR A 223 27.72 6.78 -11.74
C THR A 223 28.33 6.26 -10.45
N ILE A 224 28.23 4.95 -10.26
CA ILE A 224 28.79 4.26 -9.09
C ILE A 224 29.76 3.20 -9.56
N GLY A 225 31.05 3.44 -9.33
CA GLY A 225 32.10 2.52 -9.70
C GLY A 225 32.24 1.36 -8.73
N VAL A 226 32.22 0.13 -9.22
CA VAL A 226 32.36 -1.08 -8.42
C VAL A 226 33.53 -1.92 -8.95
N GLY A 227 34.64 -1.94 -8.23
CA GLY A 227 35.85 -2.64 -8.64
C GLY A 227 37.10 -1.97 -8.09
N LYS A 228 38.24 -2.45 -8.53
CA LYS A 228 39.53 -1.83 -8.27
C LYS A 228 40.28 -1.60 -9.58
N GLU A 229 41.03 -0.51 -9.69
CA GLU A 229 41.90 -0.21 -10.84
C GLU A 229 42.98 -1.28 -11.07
N LYS A 230 43.43 -1.94 -9.98
CA LYS A 230 44.40 -3.03 -10.07
C LYS A 230 43.87 -4.24 -10.82
N GLY A 231 42.55 -4.40 -10.81
CA GLY A 231 41.82 -5.47 -11.47
C GLY A 231 41.93 -6.83 -10.79
N ALA A 232 41.09 -7.76 -11.28
CA ALA A 232 41.06 -9.15 -10.84
C ALA A 232 40.65 -10.10 -11.97
N PRO A 233 41.01 -11.39 -11.89
CA PRO A 233 40.52 -12.38 -12.82
C PRO A 233 39.03 -12.67 -12.57
N ILE A 234 38.31 -13.04 -13.64
CA ILE A 234 36.90 -13.40 -13.56
C ILE A 234 36.76 -14.89 -13.23
N PRO A 235 36.24 -15.28 -12.06
CA PRO A 235 36.08 -16.69 -11.69
C PRO A 235 34.85 -17.29 -12.40
N ILE A 236 35.03 -18.48 -12.96
CA ILE A 236 33.94 -19.34 -13.43
C ILE A 236 33.68 -20.38 -12.35
N LYS A 237 32.54 -20.25 -11.67
CA LYS A 237 32.16 -21.15 -10.58
C LYS A 237 31.00 -22.05 -10.99
N ARG A 238 31.05 -23.31 -10.58
CA ARG A 238 29.95 -24.26 -10.72
C ARG A 238 29.58 -24.79 -9.34
N ASN A 239 28.30 -24.60 -8.98
CA ASN A 239 27.80 -24.90 -7.63
C ASN A 239 28.64 -24.26 -6.48
N GLY A 240 29.11 -23.02 -6.69
CA GLY A 240 29.95 -22.30 -5.72
C GLY A 240 31.41 -22.70 -5.67
N ILE A 241 31.84 -23.72 -6.41
CA ILE A 241 33.24 -24.20 -6.47
C ILE A 241 33.90 -23.57 -7.71
N LEU A 242 35.10 -23.02 -7.52
CA LEU A 242 35.90 -22.49 -8.62
C LEU A 242 36.30 -23.62 -9.58
N GLU A 243 35.82 -23.57 -10.83
CA GLU A 243 36.13 -24.52 -11.89
C GLU A 243 37.31 -24.03 -12.73
N SER A 244 37.30 -22.77 -13.13
CA SER A 244 38.33 -22.14 -13.93
C SER A 244 38.27 -20.61 -13.82
N LEU A 245 39.24 -19.93 -14.43
CA LEU A 245 39.23 -18.49 -14.68
C LEU A 245 38.82 -18.25 -16.14
N LYS A 246 38.07 -17.16 -16.41
CA LYS A 246 37.70 -16.75 -17.76
C LYS A 246 38.98 -16.52 -18.59
N LYS A 247 39.03 -17.11 -19.79
CA LYS A 247 40.11 -16.95 -20.73
C LYS A 247 39.62 -16.22 -21.97
N ASP A 248 40.53 -15.49 -22.58
CA ASP A 248 40.32 -14.86 -23.89
C ASP A 248 40.47 -15.85 -25.06
N SER A 249 40.40 -15.35 -26.28
CA SER A 249 40.55 -16.16 -27.50
C SER A 249 41.95 -16.71 -27.70
N GLN A 250 42.97 -16.21 -26.97
CA GLN A 250 44.37 -16.65 -27.00
C GLN A 250 44.68 -17.63 -25.88
N GLY A 251 43.71 -17.88 -24.99
CA GLY A 251 43.88 -18.78 -23.83
C GLY A 251 44.49 -18.12 -22.61
N GLU A 252 44.69 -16.80 -22.61
CA GLU A 252 45.17 -16.06 -21.48
C GLU A 252 44.03 -15.72 -20.51
N THR A 253 44.38 -15.56 -19.21
CA THR A 253 43.39 -15.21 -18.20
C THR A 253 42.97 -13.76 -18.37
N VAL A 254 41.64 -13.53 -18.50
CA VAL A 254 41.07 -12.19 -18.57
C VAL A 254 41.14 -11.50 -17.21
N ILE A 255 41.76 -10.34 -17.16
CA ILE A 255 41.81 -9.46 -15.98
C ILE A 255 40.91 -8.27 -16.26
N THR A 256 39.82 -8.15 -15.52
CA THR A 256 38.91 -7.00 -15.57
C THR A 256 39.34 -5.93 -14.57
N LYS A 257 39.22 -4.65 -14.91
CA LYS A 257 39.62 -3.51 -14.08
C LYS A 257 38.48 -2.50 -13.98
N LEU A 258 38.45 -1.78 -12.87
CA LEU A 258 37.59 -0.59 -12.81
C LEU A 258 38.17 0.48 -13.75
N ASN A 259 37.33 0.96 -14.67
CA ASN A 259 37.61 2.11 -15.50
C ASN A 259 36.88 3.35 -14.96
N GLU A 260 37.51 3.99 -13.98
CA GLU A 260 36.90 5.14 -13.29
C GLU A 260 36.74 6.34 -14.22
N SER A 261 37.67 6.53 -15.19
CA SER A 261 37.65 7.72 -16.07
C SER A 261 36.33 7.82 -16.87
N ILE A 262 35.90 6.73 -17.48
CA ILE A 262 34.64 6.72 -18.25
C ILE A 262 33.42 7.03 -17.35
N LEU A 263 33.41 6.47 -16.15
CA LEU A 263 32.32 6.72 -15.21
C LEU A 263 32.28 8.18 -14.73
N VAL A 264 33.44 8.77 -14.53
CA VAL A 264 33.60 10.19 -14.19
C VAL A 264 33.13 11.07 -15.35
N ASP A 265 33.51 10.75 -16.59
CA ASP A 265 33.11 11.50 -17.77
C ASP A 265 31.57 11.46 -17.97
N ILE A 266 30.96 10.26 -17.86
CA ILE A 266 29.50 10.09 -17.93
C ILE A 266 28.79 10.89 -16.83
N ALA A 267 29.28 10.86 -15.60
CA ALA A 267 28.66 11.58 -14.51
C ALA A 267 28.75 13.10 -14.68
N ASN A 268 29.90 13.60 -15.12
CA ASN A 268 30.11 15.03 -15.34
C ASN A 268 29.23 15.58 -16.47
N GLU A 269 29.14 14.87 -17.61
CA GLU A 269 28.30 15.23 -18.72
C GLU A 269 26.80 15.07 -18.35
N GLY A 270 26.50 14.09 -17.49
CA GLY A 270 25.15 13.82 -16.97
C GLY A 270 24.69 14.74 -15.83
N GLU A 271 25.36 15.88 -15.60
CA GLU A 271 25.06 16.85 -14.53
C GLU A 271 25.05 16.25 -13.10
N GLY A 272 25.61 15.06 -12.93
CA GLY A 272 25.72 14.37 -11.64
C GLY A 272 27.15 14.25 -11.14
N GLN A 273 27.43 13.18 -10.41
CA GLN A 273 28.75 12.94 -9.85
C GLN A 273 29.09 11.44 -9.86
N TYR A 274 30.40 11.15 -9.98
CA TYR A 274 30.92 9.81 -9.77
C TYR A 274 31.02 9.48 -8.27
N ILE A 275 30.72 8.24 -7.91
CA ILE A 275 30.70 7.73 -6.55
C ILE A 275 31.50 6.44 -6.49
N ASP A 276 32.51 6.35 -5.58
CA ASP A 276 33.21 5.11 -5.30
C ASP A 276 32.32 4.15 -4.50
N GLY A 277 31.84 3.07 -5.13
CA GLY A 277 31.02 2.02 -4.52
C GLY A 277 31.80 1.05 -3.62
N SER A 278 33.10 1.18 -3.45
CA SER A 278 33.92 0.29 -2.59
C SER A 278 33.52 0.38 -1.13
N ASN A 279 33.13 1.59 -0.65
CA ASN A 279 32.60 1.83 0.70
C ASN A 279 31.10 2.12 0.64
N THR A 280 30.29 1.11 1.00
CA THR A 280 28.82 1.22 0.93
C THR A 280 28.27 2.36 1.79
N ASP A 281 28.76 2.52 3.04
CA ASP A 281 28.18 3.48 3.99
C ASP A 281 28.42 4.93 3.52
N VAL A 282 29.62 5.20 3.00
CA VAL A 282 29.98 6.52 2.45
C VAL A 282 29.15 6.83 1.19
N ALA A 283 29.02 5.85 0.28
CA ALA A 283 28.27 6.00 -0.94
C ALA A 283 26.78 6.25 -0.68
N VAL A 284 26.18 5.49 0.25
CA VAL A 284 24.77 5.62 0.63
C VAL A 284 24.49 6.98 1.29
N GLU A 285 25.35 7.42 2.20
CA GLU A 285 25.15 8.73 2.87
C GLU A 285 25.30 9.88 1.86
N PHE A 286 26.27 9.82 0.96
CA PHE A 286 26.43 10.81 -0.11
C PHE A 286 25.18 10.89 -1.00
N ILE A 287 24.68 9.73 -1.48
CA ILE A 287 23.47 9.68 -2.33
C ILE A 287 22.26 10.24 -1.60
N LYS A 288 22.10 9.92 -0.33
CA LYS A 288 21.03 10.43 0.50
C LYS A 288 21.10 11.96 0.63
N GLU A 289 22.29 12.52 0.85
CA GLU A 289 22.47 13.97 0.90
C GLU A 289 22.12 14.65 -0.43
N GLU A 290 22.53 14.06 -1.56
CA GLU A 290 22.19 14.59 -2.89
C GLU A 290 20.67 14.55 -3.16
N LEU A 291 20.01 13.43 -2.88
CA LEU A 291 18.55 13.31 -3.03
C LEU A 291 17.76 14.25 -2.10
N LEU A 292 18.30 14.61 -0.94
CA LEU A 292 17.69 15.57 -0.03
C LEU A 292 17.80 17.02 -0.53
N LYS A 293 18.80 17.35 -1.35
CA LYS A 293 18.98 18.67 -1.95
C LYS A 293 18.05 18.93 -3.12
N MET A 294 17.54 17.86 -3.74
CA MET A 294 16.66 17.96 -4.90
C MET A 294 15.28 18.48 -4.51
N ASP A 295 14.71 19.33 -5.34
CA ASP A 295 13.33 19.80 -5.18
C ASP A 295 12.35 18.62 -5.35
N LYS A 296 11.66 18.27 -4.27
CA LYS A 296 10.66 17.19 -4.29
C LYS A 296 9.35 17.73 -4.83
N LYS A 297 8.82 17.09 -5.88
CA LYS A 297 7.51 17.42 -6.43
C LYS A 297 6.44 16.48 -5.89
N GLU A 298 5.22 17.03 -5.75
CA GLU A 298 4.05 16.26 -5.34
C GLU A 298 3.59 15.34 -6.48
N PHE A 299 3.44 14.06 -6.21
CA PHE A 299 2.77 13.12 -7.12
C PHE A 299 1.57 12.45 -6.43
N GLU A 300 0.58 12.10 -7.24
CA GLU A 300 -0.61 11.44 -6.73
C GLU A 300 -0.31 9.96 -6.41
N ALA A 301 -0.12 9.66 -5.14
CA ALA A 301 -0.13 8.27 -4.70
C ALA A 301 -1.56 7.74 -4.67
N LYS A 302 -1.72 6.42 -4.92
CA LYS A 302 -3.01 5.70 -4.97
C LYS A 302 -4.04 6.25 -3.99
N GLN A 303 -5.22 6.56 -4.54
CA GLN A 303 -6.39 6.96 -3.78
C GLN A 303 -6.81 5.82 -2.84
N PHE A 304 -6.63 6.01 -1.55
CA PHE A 304 -7.23 5.13 -0.55
C PHE A 304 -8.62 5.67 -0.21
N ALA A 305 -9.65 4.85 -0.42
CA ALA A 305 -10.97 5.16 0.10
C ALA A 305 -10.96 4.93 1.62
N GLU A 306 -10.88 6.00 2.39
CA GLU A 306 -11.05 5.91 3.84
C GLU A 306 -12.54 5.71 4.15
N TYR A 307 -12.89 4.52 4.63
CA TYR A 307 -14.23 4.17 5.07
C TYR A 307 -14.39 4.53 6.55
N LYS A 308 -15.28 5.50 6.82
CA LYS A 308 -15.62 5.88 8.20
C LYS A 308 -16.73 5.00 8.77
N ASP A 309 -16.47 4.39 9.91
CA ASP A 309 -17.44 3.61 10.68
C ASP A 309 -18.59 4.49 11.21
N GLN A 310 -19.84 4.03 11.02
CA GLN A 310 -21.03 4.78 11.43
C GLN A 310 -21.85 4.08 12.54
N PHE A 311 -21.33 3.02 13.13
CA PHE A 311 -22.05 2.24 14.15
C PHE A 311 -22.47 3.07 15.37
N GLN A 312 -21.71 4.15 15.70
CA GLN A 312 -21.98 4.99 16.87
C GLN A 312 -23.38 5.63 16.82
N TRP A 313 -23.81 6.07 15.65
CA TRP A 313 -25.14 6.69 15.49
C TRP A 313 -26.28 5.70 15.73
N PHE A 314 -26.12 4.47 15.28
CA PHE A 314 -27.11 3.41 15.47
C PHE A 314 -27.15 2.94 16.91
N ILE A 315 -26.02 2.77 17.56
CA ILE A 315 -25.94 2.44 18.99
C ILE A 315 -26.50 3.58 19.85
N GLY A 316 -26.12 4.83 19.55
CA GLY A 316 -26.66 6.01 20.24
C GLY A 316 -28.16 6.12 20.13
N GLY A 317 -28.72 5.92 18.91
CA GLY A 317 -30.17 5.88 18.68
C GLY A 317 -30.89 4.75 19.44
N ALA A 318 -30.29 3.55 19.46
CA ALA A 318 -30.83 2.42 20.21
C ALA A 318 -30.86 2.68 21.73
N LEU A 319 -29.78 3.23 22.28
CA LEU A 319 -29.70 3.57 23.72
C LEU A 319 -30.72 4.65 24.06
N LEU A 320 -30.91 5.65 23.21
CA LEU A 320 -31.91 6.70 23.40
C LEU A 320 -33.34 6.12 23.39
N LEU A 321 -33.65 5.20 22.46
CA LEU A 321 -34.94 4.52 22.45
C LEU A 321 -35.18 3.66 23.70
N LEU A 322 -34.18 2.92 24.15
CA LEU A 322 -34.26 2.14 25.38
C LEU A 322 -34.42 3.02 26.61
N PHE A 323 -33.75 4.18 26.65
CA PHE A 323 -33.95 5.16 27.71
C PHE A 323 -35.36 5.72 27.71
N LEU A 324 -35.91 6.06 26.55
CA LEU A 324 -37.31 6.53 26.43
C LEU A 324 -38.31 5.43 26.84
N ASP A 325 -37.98 4.15 26.57
CA ASP A 325 -38.86 3.03 26.96
C ASP A 325 -39.10 2.98 28.48
N ILE A 326 -38.11 3.36 29.30
CA ILE A 326 -38.23 3.41 30.77
C ILE A 326 -39.33 4.37 31.19
N PHE A 327 -39.54 5.46 30.46
CA PHE A 327 -40.57 6.45 30.77
C PHE A 327 -41.98 6.05 30.29
N ILE A 328 -42.07 5.04 29.43
CA ILE A 328 -43.37 4.49 28.98
C ILE A 328 -43.93 3.56 30.07
N LEU A 329 -44.58 4.15 31.07
CA LEU A 329 -45.25 3.38 32.14
C LEU A 329 -46.50 2.67 31.61
N ASP A 330 -46.76 1.45 32.02
CA ASP A 330 -47.97 0.67 31.64
C ASP A 330 -49.27 1.27 32.17
N ARG A 331 -49.20 2.31 33.01
CA ARG A 331 -50.35 3.02 33.58
C ARG A 331 -50.75 4.25 32.73
N LYS A 332 -52.04 4.57 32.73
CA LYS A 332 -52.54 5.82 32.09
C LYS A 332 -51.94 7.01 32.83
N THR A 333 -51.08 7.78 32.16
CA THR A 333 -50.44 8.96 32.74
C THR A 333 -51.39 10.13 32.70
N SER A 334 -51.65 10.78 33.85
CA SER A 334 -52.63 11.88 33.97
C SER A 334 -52.29 13.12 33.13
N TRP A 335 -51.00 13.36 32.87
CA TRP A 335 -50.54 14.46 32.03
C TRP A 335 -50.81 14.25 30.54
N LEU A 336 -50.71 13.01 30.05
CA LEU A 336 -51.06 12.64 28.66
C LEU A 336 -52.58 12.67 28.38
N LYS A 337 -53.41 12.58 29.41
CA LYS A 337 -54.86 12.79 29.27
C LYS A 337 -55.20 14.21 28.84
N LYS A 338 -54.40 15.21 29.21
CA LYS A 338 -54.59 16.61 28.80
C LYS A 338 -54.27 16.84 27.32
N LEU A 339 -53.34 16.05 26.74
CA LEU A 339 -52.92 16.16 25.33
C LEU A 339 -53.83 15.39 24.34
N ASN A 340 -54.80 14.60 24.82
CA ASN A 340 -55.84 13.90 24.05
C ASN A 340 -55.30 12.97 22.92
N LEU A 341 -54.01 12.61 22.95
CA LEU A 341 -53.33 11.88 21.89
C LEU A 341 -53.70 10.37 21.82
N PHE A 342 -54.34 9.83 22.88
CA PHE A 342 -54.68 8.39 23.01
C PHE A 342 -56.08 8.20 23.58
N ASN A 343 -57.04 8.96 23.14
CA ASN A 343 -58.44 8.79 23.56
C ASN A 343 -59.02 7.52 22.92
N GLU A 344 -59.17 6.46 23.72
CA GLU A 344 -60.17 5.43 23.44
C GLU A 344 -61.54 6.09 23.43
N LYS A 345 -62.26 6.09 22.28
CA LYS A 345 -63.64 6.53 22.18
C LYS A 345 -64.44 5.82 23.28
N ARG A 346 -65.01 6.59 24.14
CA ARG A 346 -65.97 6.14 25.11
C ARG A 346 -67.25 5.82 24.32
N ASN A 347 -67.49 4.53 24.02
CA ASN A 347 -68.81 4.09 23.59
C ASN A 347 -69.68 4.24 24.81
N GLU A 348 -70.62 5.21 24.72
CA GLU A 348 -71.77 5.29 25.60
C GLU A 348 -72.67 4.08 25.43
#